data_93ba53e079a23e00cf5cdf08172ba4d4
#
_entry.id   93ba53e079a23e00cf5cdf08172ba4d4
#
_cell.length_a   1.000
_cell.length_b   1.000
_cell.length_c   1.000
_cell.angle_alpha   90.00
_cell.angle_beta   90.00
_cell.angle_gamma   90.00
#
_symmetry.space_group_name_H-M   'P 1'
#
loop_
_entity.id
_entity.type
_entity.pdbx_description
1 polymer ?
#
loop_
_entity_poly.entity_id
_entity_poly.type
_entity_poly.pdbx_seq_one_letter_code
_entity_poly.pdbx_strand_id
1 'polypeptide(L)'
;MNLPKVIIDLVEAQNNFDSVAYANCFSETAEMSDEGKNHIGRVEIEKMIDKANKKYQSVMKPLEYTKNGSTGVLSAECSGTFPGSPIILQFHFELVDGQIQYLKVTG
;
A
#
# COMPACT_ATOMS: atom_id res chain seq x y z
N MET A 1 -7.32 -14.41 -8.71
CA MET A 1 -7.17 -12.94 -8.75
C MET A 1 -5.82 -12.61 -9.38
N ASN A 2 -5.84 -11.85 -10.46
CA ASN A 2 -4.61 -11.47 -11.16
C ASN A 2 -4.17 -10.08 -10.72
N LEU A 3 -3.19 -10.02 -9.83
CA LEU A 3 -2.62 -8.75 -9.40
C LEU A 3 -1.40 -8.41 -10.23
N PRO A 4 -1.19 -7.12 -10.58
CA PRO A 4 0.09 -6.68 -11.13
C PRO A 4 1.24 -7.07 -10.19
N LYS A 5 2.40 -7.37 -10.78
CA LYS A 5 3.55 -7.82 -9.98
C LYS A 5 3.91 -6.83 -8.86
N VAL A 6 3.88 -5.52 -9.15
CA VAL A 6 4.24 -4.52 -8.15
C VAL A 6 3.28 -4.53 -6.96
N ILE A 7 2.00 -4.84 -7.18
CA ILE A 7 1.03 -4.95 -6.09
C ILE A 7 1.25 -6.23 -5.30
N ILE A 8 1.60 -7.34 -5.96
CA ILE A 8 2.00 -8.57 -5.26
C ILE A 8 3.20 -8.29 -4.37
N ASP A 9 4.20 -7.59 -4.88
CA ASP A 9 5.41 -7.24 -4.13
C ASP A 9 5.07 -6.33 -2.94
N LEU A 10 4.14 -5.39 -3.12
CA LEU A 10 3.71 -4.50 -2.05
C LEU A 10 3.05 -5.28 -0.91
N VAL A 11 2.13 -6.18 -1.25
CA VAL A 11 1.43 -7.00 -0.25
C VAL A 11 2.42 -7.87 0.52
N GLU A 12 3.35 -8.49 -0.19
CA GLU A 12 4.38 -9.33 0.41
C GLU A 12 5.27 -8.51 1.35
N ALA A 13 5.71 -7.33 0.91
CA ALA A 13 6.50 -6.43 1.73
C ALA A 13 5.77 -5.99 3.01
N GLN A 14 4.48 -5.66 2.87
CA GLN A 14 3.66 -5.29 4.03
C GLN A 14 3.56 -6.44 5.02
N ASN A 15 3.31 -7.65 4.53
CA ASN A 15 3.13 -8.82 5.40
C ASN A 15 4.42 -9.28 6.06
N ASN A 16 5.57 -8.88 5.53
CA ASN A 16 6.87 -9.11 6.12
C ASN A 16 7.39 -7.92 6.93
N PHE A 17 6.61 -6.86 7.05
CA PHE A 17 7.00 -5.62 7.72
C PHE A 17 8.31 -5.05 7.17
N ASP A 18 8.48 -5.17 5.86
CA ASP A 18 9.67 -4.74 5.15
C ASP A 18 9.43 -3.38 4.49
N SER A 19 9.75 -2.31 5.23
CA SER A 19 9.51 -0.96 4.76
C SER A 19 10.36 -0.59 3.54
N VAL A 20 11.56 -1.14 3.43
CA VAL A 20 12.43 -0.89 2.29
C VAL A 20 11.84 -1.51 1.02
N ALA A 21 11.45 -2.78 1.07
CA ALA A 21 10.82 -3.46 -0.06
C ALA A 21 9.49 -2.78 -0.43
N TYR A 22 8.72 -2.35 0.58
CA TYR A 22 7.47 -1.63 0.36
C TYR A 22 7.72 -0.35 -0.46
N ALA A 23 8.66 0.48 0.01
CA ALA A 23 8.97 1.74 -0.66
C ALA A 23 9.54 1.53 -2.07
N ASN A 24 10.26 0.43 -2.30
CA ASN A 24 10.83 0.12 -3.60
C ASN A 24 9.76 -0.21 -4.66
N CYS A 25 8.52 -0.46 -4.27
CA CYS A 25 7.41 -0.61 -5.20
C CYS A 25 6.97 0.73 -5.81
N PHE A 26 7.39 1.85 -5.23
CA PHE A 26 6.99 3.19 -5.64
C PHE A 26 8.05 3.83 -6.53
N SER A 27 7.61 4.73 -7.41
CA SER A 27 8.55 5.58 -8.14
C SER A 27 9.21 6.57 -7.16
N GLU A 28 10.34 7.18 -7.58
CA GLU A 28 11.05 8.13 -6.72
C GLU A 28 10.22 9.35 -6.35
N THR A 29 9.29 9.74 -7.23
CA THR A 29 8.43 10.92 -7.06
C THR A 29 7.01 10.57 -6.67
N ALA A 30 6.76 9.33 -6.25
CA ALA A 30 5.43 8.86 -5.93
C ALA A 30 4.83 9.60 -4.73
N GLU A 31 3.51 9.60 -4.72
CA GLU A 31 2.77 10.16 -3.59
C GLU A 31 1.87 9.08 -2.98
N MET A 32 1.86 9.00 -1.67
CA MET A 32 0.95 8.13 -0.93
C MET A 32 0.10 8.96 0.02
N SER A 33 -1.22 8.82 -0.11
CA SER A 33 -2.18 9.49 0.76
C SER A 33 -2.81 8.47 1.70
N ASP A 34 -2.66 8.67 3.00
CA ASP A 34 -3.20 7.78 4.03
C ASP A 34 -3.55 8.60 5.27
N GLU A 35 -4.70 8.31 5.87
CA GLU A 35 -5.19 8.99 7.07
C GLU A 35 -5.21 10.51 6.93
N GLY A 36 -5.54 11.02 5.73
CA GLY A 36 -5.60 12.45 5.46
C GLY A 36 -4.26 13.14 5.32
N LYS A 37 -3.16 12.37 5.28
CA LYS A 37 -1.80 12.89 5.12
C LYS A 37 -1.21 12.43 3.80
N ASN A 38 -0.42 13.29 3.17
CA ASN A 38 0.28 12.97 1.93
C ASN A 38 1.77 12.80 2.21
N HIS A 39 2.31 11.68 1.75
CA HIS A 39 3.74 11.38 1.85
C HIS A 39 4.30 11.40 0.44
N ILE A 40 5.23 12.31 0.18
CA ILE A 40 5.78 12.53 -1.16
C ILE A 40 7.20 12.02 -1.23
N GLY A 41 7.45 11.16 -2.22
CA GLY A 41 8.75 10.58 -2.46
C GLY A 41 8.96 9.26 -1.73
N ARG A 42 9.78 8.41 -2.34
CA ARG A 42 10.06 7.06 -1.83
C ARG A 42 10.61 7.09 -0.40
N VAL A 43 11.49 8.04 -0.10
CA VAL A 43 12.12 8.14 1.23
C VAL A 43 11.08 8.41 2.31
N GLU A 44 10.17 9.35 2.06
CA GLU A 44 9.12 9.68 3.03
C GLU A 44 8.11 8.55 3.18
N ILE A 45 7.81 7.84 2.09
CA ILE A 45 6.93 6.67 2.13
C ILE A 45 7.56 5.57 2.99
N GLU A 46 8.86 5.30 2.82
CA GLU A 46 9.56 4.31 3.63
C GLU A 46 9.51 4.64 5.12
N LYS A 47 9.77 5.91 5.48
CA LYS A 47 9.73 6.36 6.87
C LYS A 47 8.33 6.17 7.48
N MET A 48 7.30 6.52 6.72
CA MET A 48 5.92 6.40 7.17
C MET A 48 5.54 4.94 7.42
N ILE A 49 5.88 4.05 6.48
CA ILE A 49 5.57 2.63 6.59
C ILE A 49 6.37 1.97 7.73
N ASP A 50 7.64 2.34 7.89
CA ASP A 50 8.45 1.81 8.99
C ASP A 50 7.82 2.15 10.35
N LYS A 51 7.40 3.39 10.51
CA LYS A 51 6.74 3.85 11.73
C LYS A 51 5.40 3.15 11.95
N ALA A 52 4.60 3.03 10.88
CA ALA A 52 3.30 2.37 10.96
C ALA A 52 3.43 0.88 11.28
N ASN A 53 4.43 0.20 10.71
CA ASN A 53 4.68 -1.21 10.99
C ASN A 53 5.03 -1.44 12.47
N LYS A 54 5.83 -0.57 13.05
CA LYS A 54 6.19 -0.65 14.48
C LYS A 54 4.99 -0.41 15.37
N LYS A 55 4.10 0.50 14.95
CA LYS A 55 2.93 0.87 15.76
C LYS A 55 1.79 -0.13 15.64
N TYR A 56 1.49 -0.59 14.42
CA TYR A 56 0.27 -1.37 14.15
C TYR A 56 0.52 -2.82 13.79
N GLN A 57 1.71 -3.17 13.32
CA GLN A 57 2.03 -4.54 12.88
C GLN A 57 0.96 -5.08 11.93
N SER A 58 0.58 -4.26 10.95
CA SER A 58 -0.54 -4.56 10.07
C SER A 58 -0.14 -5.54 8.98
N VAL A 59 -1.01 -6.54 8.75
CA VAL A 59 -0.90 -7.44 7.60
C VAL A 59 -2.13 -7.26 6.75
N MET A 60 -2.05 -7.59 5.46
CA MET A 60 -3.15 -7.40 4.54
C MET A 60 -3.41 -8.67 3.74
N LYS A 61 -4.71 -8.93 3.51
CA LYS A 61 -5.18 -10.06 2.72
C LYS A 61 -5.99 -9.51 1.55
N PRO A 62 -5.50 -9.61 0.30
CA PRO A 62 -6.27 -9.18 -0.87
C PRO A 62 -7.59 -9.92 -1.00
N LEU A 63 -8.65 -9.17 -1.27
CA LEU A 63 -9.99 -9.72 -1.46
C LEU A 63 -10.47 -9.58 -2.89
N GLU A 64 -10.26 -8.42 -3.51
CA GLU A 64 -10.73 -8.13 -4.86
C GLU A 64 -9.87 -7.04 -5.48
N TYR A 65 -9.64 -7.14 -6.78
CA TYR A 65 -8.91 -6.13 -7.53
C TYR A 65 -9.66 -5.79 -8.82
N THR A 66 -9.88 -4.50 -9.04
CA THR A 66 -10.52 -3.98 -10.25
C THR A 66 -9.57 -3.05 -10.97
N LYS A 67 -9.28 -3.34 -12.24
CA LYS A 67 -8.36 -2.56 -13.05
C LYS A 67 -9.13 -1.70 -14.04
N ASN A 68 -8.67 -0.45 -14.22
CA ASN A 68 -9.21 0.46 -15.23
C ASN A 68 -8.05 1.26 -15.82
N GLY A 69 -7.48 0.77 -16.93
CA GLY A 69 -6.32 1.40 -17.56
C GLY A 69 -5.10 1.34 -16.64
N SER A 70 -4.50 2.50 -16.36
CA SER A 70 -3.35 2.62 -15.47
C SER A 70 -3.72 2.69 -14.00
N THR A 71 -5.02 2.73 -13.69
CA THR A 71 -5.51 2.77 -12.30
C THR A 71 -6.07 1.42 -11.88
N GLY A 72 -6.14 1.18 -10.58
CA GLY A 72 -6.73 -0.01 -10.04
C GLY A 72 -7.11 0.18 -8.59
N VAL A 73 -8.08 -0.61 -8.13
CA VAL A 73 -8.53 -0.58 -6.74
C VAL A 73 -8.42 -1.98 -6.16
N LEU A 74 -7.64 -2.11 -5.10
CA LEU A 74 -7.51 -3.33 -4.34
C LEU A 74 -8.29 -3.21 -3.04
N SER A 75 -9.25 -4.10 -2.82
CA SER A 75 -9.89 -4.25 -1.53
C SER A 75 -9.11 -5.30 -0.74
N ALA A 76 -8.72 -4.97 0.48
CA ALA A 76 -7.96 -5.90 1.32
C ALA A 76 -8.45 -5.84 2.76
N GLU A 77 -8.47 -7.00 3.40
CA GLU A 77 -8.69 -7.09 4.84
C GLU A 77 -7.37 -6.84 5.55
N CYS A 78 -7.36 -5.80 6.38
CA CYS A 78 -6.17 -5.41 7.12
C CYS A 78 -6.36 -5.72 8.60
N SER A 79 -5.39 -6.41 9.18
CA SER A 79 -5.40 -6.83 10.58
C SER A 79 -4.11 -6.37 11.26
N GLY A 80 -4.20 -5.98 12.53
CA GLY A 80 -3.04 -5.54 13.28
C GLY A 80 -3.44 -5.19 14.71
N THR A 81 -2.59 -4.41 15.38
CA THR A 81 -2.81 -4.01 16.76
C THR A 81 -3.57 -2.69 16.89
N PHE A 82 -4.21 -2.24 15.82
CA PHE A 82 -5.00 -1.01 15.82
C PHE A 82 -6.45 -1.28 16.29
N PRO A 83 -7.13 -0.26 16.85
CA PRO A 83 -8.55 -0.40 17.23
C PRO A 83 -9.42 -0.70 16.00
N GLY A 84 -10.36 -1.61 16.15
CA GLY A 84 -11.28 -2.00 15.09
C GLY A 84 -10.76 -3.08 14.15
N SER A 85 -9.55 -3.58 14.37
CA SER A 85 -9.00 -4.69 13.57
C SER A 85 -9.85 -5.97 13.71
N PRO A 86 -10.10 -6.71 12.60
CA PRO A 86 -9.72 -6.39 11.23
C PRO A 86 -10.68 -5.41 10.57
N ILE A 87 -10.18 -4.66 9.57
CA ILE A 87 -11.00 -3.76 8.76
C ILE A 87 -10.70 -3.98 7.29
N ILE A 88 -11.66 -3.63 6.43
CA ILE A 88 -11.47 -3.68 4.98
C ILE A 88 -11.11 -2.28 4.50
N LEU A 89 -9.98 -2.16 3.81
CA LEU A 89 -9.52 -0.91 3.22
C LEU A 89 -9.49 -1.02 1.70
N GLN A 90 -9.63 0.14 1.06
CA GLN A 90 -9.53 0.27 -0.39
C GLN A 90 -8.21 0.95 -0.72
N PHE A 91 -7.42 0.31 -1.58
CA PHE A 91 -6.13 0.82 -2.03
C PHE A 91 -6.28 1.25 -3.48
N HIS A 92 -6.25 2.56 -3.71
CA HIS A 92 -6.43 3.15 -5.05
C HIS A 92 -5.04 3.43 -5.63
N PHE A 93 -4.69 2.72 -6.69
CA PHE A 93 -3.37 2.80 -7.31
C PHE A 93 -3.39 3.50 -8.66
N GLU A 94 -2.34 4.23 -8.94
CA GLU A 94 -1.97 4.60 -10.30
C GLU A 94 -0.59 4.03 -10.58
N LEU A 95 -0.48 3.22 -11.62
CA LEU A 95 0.76 2.55 -12.00
C LEU A 95 1.34 3.19 -13.25
N VAL A 96 2.64 3.47 -13.24
CA VAL A 96 3.37 4.02 -14.37
C VAL A 96 4.67 3.23 -14.51
N ASP A 97 4.89 2.66 -15.70
CA ASP A 97 6.09 1.88 -16.00
C ASP A 97 6.40 0.78 -14.97
N GLY A 98 5.34 0.10 -14.51
CA GLY A 98 5.48 -1.00 -13.57
C GLY A 98 5.76 -0.59 -12.13
N GLN A 99 5.67 0.69 -11.81
CA GLN A 99 5.84 1.21 -10.46
C GLN A 99 4.60 1.96 -10.00
N ILE A 100 4.44 2.08 -8.69
CA ILE A 100 3.33 2.84 -8.11
C ILE A 100 3.71 4.32 -8.14
N GLN A 101 2.93 5.13 -8.87
CA GLN A 101 3.10 6.56 -8.92
C GLN A 101 2.22 7.25 -7.87
N TYR A 102 1.06 6.68 -7.60
CA TYR A 102 0.12 7.23 -6.61
C TYR A 102 -0.60 6.10 -5.91
N LEU A 103 -0.75 6.23 -4.61
CA LEU A 103 -1.55 5.31 -3.80
C LEU A 103 -2.36 6.13 -2.78
N LYS A 104 -3.67 5.89 -2.77
CA LYS A 104 -4.57 6.47 -1.77
C LYS A 104 -5.29 5.34 -1.04
N VAL A 105 -5.23 5.35 0.28
CA VAL A 105 -5.89 4.36 1.12
C VAL A 105 -7.15 4.98 1.70
N THR A 106 -8.29 4.30 1.53
CA THR A 106 -9.59 4.74 2.08
C THR A 106 -10.25 3.60 2.84
N GLY A 107 -11.16 3.94 3.73
CA GLY A 107 -11.88 2.95 4.54
C GLY A 107 -13.22 2.51 3.99
#